data_9ba99d5f8273716d4e3aa546f41200f3
#
_entry.id   9ba99d5f8273716d4e3aa546f41200f3
#
_cell.length_a   1.000
_cell.length_b   1.000
_cell.length_c   1.000
_cell.angle_alpha   90.00
_cell.angle_beta   90.00
_cell.angle_gamma   90.00
#
_symmetry.space_group_name_H-M   'P 1'
#
loop_
_entity.id
_entity.type
_entity.pdbx_description
1 polymer ?
#
loop_
_entity_poly.entity_id
_entity_poly.type
_entity_poly.pdbx_seq_one_letter_code
_entity_poly.pdbx_strand_id
1 'polypeptide(L)'
;MFDCDGVIVETEELHRLAYNGAFEAFDLKIDGERVEWVVKYYDVLQNTVGGGKPKMRWHFNEDKKAWPTSTMFAEAPSSDADRDALIDALQDEKTEIYKKIVEEVAVARPGVLALMDEAIADPSIAVGICSAATKAGFEKVVNSVVGVERLSKLDVLMAGDDVTRKKPDPLIYNLARDKVGLPASKCLVVEDSIVGLRAAVGADMACLITPCGSNIGADFMGEGASKVVNDLGAVKLAMLFPEGAETPAFDGL
;
A
#
# COMPACT_ATOMS: atom_id res chain seq x y z
N MET A 1 12.84 1.33 -8.73
CA MET A 1 11.54 1.99 -8.41
C MET A 1 10.86 1.18 -7.34
N PHE A 2 10.46 1.81 -6.24
CA PHE A 2 9.74 1.16 -5.14
C PHE A 2 8.25 1.48 -5.22
N ASP A 3 7.38 0.49 -5.03
CA ASP A 3 6.02 0.80 -4.60
C ASP A 3 6.02 1.33 -3.15
N CYS A 4 4.93 1.95 -2.72
CA CYS A 4 4.81 2.49 -1.37
C CYS A 4 4.05 1.56 -0.44
N ASP A 5 2.80 1.25 -0.83
CA ASP A 5 1.86 0.49 -0.01
C ASP A 5 2.20 -1.00 -0.07
N GLY A 6 2.57 -1.60 1.05
CA GLY A 6 2.99 -2.99 1.10
C GLY A 6 4.48 -3.22 0.81
N VAL A 7 5.21 -2.24 0.27
CA VAL A 7 6.67 -2.31 0.07
C VAL A 7 7.43 -1.47 1.08
N ILE A 8 7.14 -0.16 1.14
CA ILE A 8 7.78 0.74 2.10
C ILE A 8 7.12 0.60 3.47
N VAL A 9 5.80 0.59 3.49
CA VAL A 9 4.97 0.49 4.71
C VAL A 9 3.83 -0.49 4.49
N GLU A 10 3.49 -1.26 5.50
CA GLU A 10 2.32 -2.13 5.51
C GLU A 10 1.06 -1.31 5.85
N THR A 11 0.59 -0.52 4.88
CA THR A 11 -0.47 0.48 5.08
C THR A 11 -1.83 -0.14 5.36
N GLU A 12 -2.11 -1.36 4.89
CA GLU A 12 -3.40 -2.03 5.12
C GLU A 12 -3.65 -2.32 6.61
N GLU A 13 -2.61 -2.69 7.37
CA GLU A 13 -2.73 -2.84 8.82
C GLU A 13 -3.05 -1.49 9.50
N LEU A 14 -2.42 -0.40 9.04
CA LEU A 14 -2.72 0.94 9.55
C LEU A 14 -4.17 1.35 9.24
N HIS A 15 -4.67 0.98 8.05
CA HIS A 15 -6.07 1.20 7.70
C HIS A 15 -7.02 0.42 8.60
N ARG A 16 -6.73 -0.88 8.87
CA ARG A 16 -7.52 -1.72 9.77
C ARG A 16 -7.59 -1.14 11.18
N LEU A 17 -6.44 -0.73 11.72
CA LEU A 17 -6.37 -0.09 13.04
C LEU A 17 -7.19 1.20 13.08
N ALA A 18 -7.17 2.01 12.01
CA ALA A 18 -7.94 3.24 11.93
C ALA A 18 -9.45 2.98 11.88
N TYR A 19 -9.91 1.93 11.18
CA TYR A 19 -11.32 1.53 11.21
C TYR A 19 -11.73 1.11 12.62
N ASN A 20 -10.96 0.24 13.27
CA ASN A 20 -11.25 -0.20 14.64
C ASN A 20 -11.25 0.98 15.62
N GLY A 21 -10.35 1.93 15.47
CA GLY A 21 -10.35 3.15 16.26
C GLY A 21 -11.62 3.99 16.07
N ALA A 22 -12.12 4.12 14.84
CA ALA A 22 -13.39 4.81 14.58
C ALA A 22 -14.58 4.04 15.18
N PHE A 23 -14.60 2.71 15.06
CA PHE A 23 -15.65 1.89 15.67
C PHE A 23 -15.65 2.02 17.20
N GLU A 24 -14.50 2.07 17.83
CA GLU A 24 -14.36 2.30 19.27
C GLU A 24 -14.81 3.72 19.67
N ALA A 25 -14.40 4.76 18.94
CA ALA A 25 -14.78 6.15 19.21
C ALA A 25 -16.29 6.37 19.16
N PHE A 26 -16.99 5.62 18.30
CA PHE A 26 -18.45 5.64 18.20
C PHE A 26 -19.15 4.58 19.07
N ASP A 27 -18.42 3.79 19.86
CA ASP A 27 -18.92 2.67 20.69
C ASP A 27 -19.85 1.73 19.90
N LEU A 28 -19.42 1.34 18.67
CA LEU A 28 -20.24 0.51 17.81
C LEU A 28 -20.50 -0.88 18.40
N LYS A 29 -21.76 -1.28 18.46
CA LYS A 29 -22.18 -2.61 18.93
C LYS A 29 -23.25 -3.21 18.04
N ILE A 30 -23.12 -4.51 17.76
CA ILE A 30 -24.17 -5.35 17.16
C ILE A 30 -24.50 -6.42 18.17
N ASP A 31 -25.77 -6.56 18.53
CA ASP A 31 -26.25 -7.51 19.54
C ASP A 31 -25.51 -7.41 20.90
N GLY A 32 -25.06 -6.20 21.26
CA GLY A 32 -24.31 -5.91 22.47
C GLY A 32 -22.80 -6.16 22.40
N GLU A 33 -22.32 -6.81 21.34
CA GLU A 33 -20.90 -7.08 21.12
C GLU A 33 -20.22 -5.95 20.31
N ARG A 34 -18.99 -5.60 20.69
CA ARG A 34 -18.21 -4.56 19.98
C ARG A 34 -17.92 -4.98 18.54
N VAL A 35 -18.03 -4.01 17.62
CA VAL A 35 -17.60 -4.21 16.24
C VAL A 35 -16.10 -4.05 16.15
N GLU A 36 -15.43 -5.10 15.71
CA GLU A 36 -13.97 -5.11 15.46
C GLU A 36 -13.65 -5.90 14.19
N TRP A 37 -12.75 -5.38 13.40
CA TRP A 37 -12.18 -6.09 12.27
C TRP A 37 -10.83 -6.69 12.64
N VAL A 38 -10.78 -8.01 12.82
CA VAL A 38 -9.53 -8.75 13.03
C VAL A 38 -8.77 -8.88 11.70
N VAL A 39 -7.45 -9.08 11.76
CA VAL A 39 -6.55 -9.13 10.57
C VAL A 39 -7.13 -10.05 9.49
N LYS A 40 -7.39 -11.31 9.82
CA LYS A 40 -7.90 -12.31 8.85
C LYS A 40 -9.21 -11.90 8.18
N TYR A 41 -10.10 -11.23 8.90
CA TYR A 41 -11.35 -10.73 8.35
C TYR A 41 -11.11 -9.56 7.40
N TYR A 42 -10.28 -8.61 7.85
CA TYR A 42 -9.98 -7.41 7.07
C TYR A 42 -9.26 -7.75 5.75
N ASP A 43 -8.36 -8.75 5.76
CA ASP A 43 -7.69 -9.23 4.55
C ASP A 43 -8.68 -9.74 3.48
N VAL A 44 -9.72 -10.45 3.90
CA VAL A 44 -10.78 -10.87 2.98
C VAL A 44 -11.61 -9.68 2.51
N LEU A 45 -12.01 -8.81 3.43
CA LEU A 45 -12.87 -7.67 3.15
C LEU A 45 -12.23 -6.69 2.16
N GLN A 46 -10.95 -6.36 2.32
CA GLN A 46 -10.24 -5.42 1.45
C GLN A 46 -10.09 -5.93 0.01
N ASN A 47 -10.00 -7.25 -0.17
CA ASN A 47 -9.96 -7.89 -1.50
C ASN A 47 -11.36 -8.09 -2.11
N THR A 48 -12.41 -7.97 -1.30
CA THR A 48 -13.80 -8.13 -1.74
C THR A 48 -14.42 -6.80 -2.14
N VAL A 49 -14.16 -5.74 -1.37
CA VAL A 49 -14.82 -4.43 -1.56
C VAL A 49 -13.80 -3.29 -1.52
N GLY A 50 -13.67 -2.56 -2.61
CA GLY A 50 -12.85 -1.36 -2.69
C GLY A 50 -13.52 -0.14 -2.05
N GLY A 51 -12.69 0.74 -1.44
CA GLY A 51 -13.15 2.00 -0.85
C GLY A 51 -13.68 1.88 0.58
N GLY A 52 -13.53 2.96 1.36
CA GLY A 52 -13.84 2.92 2.79
C GLY A 52 -15.32 2.81 3.12
N LYS A 53 -16.12 3.74 2.63
CA LYS A 53 -17.58 3.75 2.85
C LYS A 53 -18.25 2.47 2.30
N PRO A 54 -17.95 2.00 1.06
CA PRO A 54 -18.47 0.73 0.57
C PRO A 54 -18.10 -0.48 1.43
N LYS A 55 -16.86 -0.56 1.96
CA LYS A 55 -16.44 -1.65 2.88
C LYS A 55 -17.31 -1.72 4.12
N MET A 56 -17.53 -0.58 4.78
CA MET A 56 -18.39 -0.52 5.98
C MET A 56 -19.84 -0.89 5.66
N ARG A 57 -20.39 -0.38 4.54
CA ARG A 57 -21.74 -0.76 4.10
C ARG A 57 -21.88 -2.25 3.86
N TRP A 58 -20.92 -2.82 3.13
CA TRP A 58 -20.91 -4.25 2.82
C TRP A 58 -20.85 -5.08 4.11
N HIS A 59 -19.99 -4.67 5.05
CA HIS A 59 -19.87 -5.34 6.35
C HIS A 59 -21.22 -5.39 7.09
N PHE A 60 -21.92 -4.27 7.18
CA PHE A 60 -23.19 -4.22 7.92
C PHE A 60 -24.36 -4.85 7.15
N ASN A 61 -24.41 -4.68 5.82
CA ASN A 61 -25.52 -5.18 5.02
C ASN A 61 -25.39 -6.67 4.67
N GLU A 62 -24.19 -7.09 4.23
CA GLU A 62 -24.01 -8.41 3.60
C GLU A 62 -23.40 -9.43 4.57
N ASP A 63 -22.39 -9.03 5.35
CA ASP A 63 -21.71 -9.94 6.28
C ASP A 63 -22.51 -10.08 7.58
N LYS A 64 -22.71 -8.98 8.30
CA LYS A 64 -23.43 -8.99 9.59
C LYS A 64 -24.94 -9.03 9.42
N LYS A 65 -25.46 -8.51 8.31
CA LYS A 65 -26.91 -8.32 8.06
C LYS A 65 -27.59 -7.59 9.20
N ALA A 66 -26.84 -6.73 9.89
CA ALA A 66 -27.25 -5.95 11.03
C ALA A 66 -26.48 -4.63 11.08
N TRP A 67 -27.17 -3.55 11.45
CA TRP A 67 -26.57 -2.24 11.70
C TRP A 67 -26.28 -2.07 13.18
N PRO A 68 -25.18 -1.40 13.53
CA PRO A 68 -24.78 -1.23 14.93
C PRO A 68 -25.58 -0.11 15.63
N THR A 69 -25.72 -0.22 16.94
CA THR A 69 -25.91 0.93 17.81
C THR A 69 -24.62 1.74 17.90
N SER A 70 -24.71 3.02 18.25
CA SER A 70 -23.55 3.92 18.31
C SER A 70 -23.82 5.09 19.27
N THR A 71 -22.79 5.90 19.51
CA THR A 71 -22.98 7.18 20.22
C THR A 71 -23.87 8.17 19.45
N MET A 72 -24.00 8.02 18.11
CA MET A 72 -24.95 8.81 17.30
C MET A 72 -26.38 8.27 17.37
N PHE A 73 -26.52 6.94 17.44
CA PHE A 73 -27.81 6.25 17.35
C PHE A 73 -27.90 5.20 18.45
N ALA A 74 -28.72 5.45 19.49
CA ALA A 74 -28.92 4.51 20.59
C ALA A 74 -29.59 3.21 20.13
N GLU A 75 -30.39 3.27 19.06
CA GLU A 75 -30.94 2.12 18.33
C GLU A 75 -30.28 2.02 16.96
N ALA A 76 -30.18 0.80 16.42
CA ALA A 76 -29.61 0.60 15.10
C ALA A 76 -30.34 1.41 14.01
N PRO A 77 -29.63 2.13 13.13
CA PRO A 77 -30.24 2.99 12.12
C PRO A 77 -31.08 2.17 11.13
N SER A 78 -32.36 2.55 11.02
CA SER A 78 -33.34 1.84 10.17
C SER A 78 -33.54 2.50 8.81
N SER A 79 -33.32 3.83 8.71
CA SER A 79 -33.43 4.57 7.44
C SER A 79 -32.08 4.59 6.69
N ASP A 80 -32.14 4.69 5.35
CA ASP A 80 -30.92 4.82 4.54
C ASP A 80 -30.20 6.15 4.84
N ALA A 81 -30.92 7.20 5.14
CA ALA A 81 -30.34 8.49 5.51
C ALA A 81 -29.53 8.41 6.81
N ASP A 82 -30.01 7.72 7.85
CA ASP A 82 -29.27 7.53 9.10
C ASP A 82 -28.06 6.61 8.91
N ARG A 83 -28.22 5.58 8.07
CA ARG A 83 -27.10 4.69 7.68
C ARG A 83 -26.01 5.43 6.94
N ASP A 84 -26.38 6.32 6.00
CA ASP A 84 -25.43 7.17 5.29
C ASP A 84 -24.72 8.12 6.25
N ALA A 85 -25.46 8.76 7.14
CA ALA A 85 -24.90 9.68 8.14
C ALA A 85 -23.89 8.97 9.07
N LEU A 86 -24.20 7.73 9.52
CA LEU A 86 -23.26 6.94 10.33
C LEU A 86 -21.99 6.58 9.54
N ILE A 87 -22.14 6.10 8.31
CA ILE A 87 -20.99 5.74 7.45
C ILE A 87 -20.11 6.96 7.17
N ASP A 88 -20.71 8.12 6.94
CA ASP A 88 -19.96 9.35 6.68
C ASP A 88 -19.16 9.78 7.92
N ALA A 89 -19.80 9.79 9.09
CA ALA A 89 -19.13 10.11 10.35
C ALA A 89 -18.00 9.13 10.70
N LEU A 90 -18.22 7.83 10.50
CA LEU A 90 -17.19 6.81 10.70
C LEU A 90 -16.02 6.98 9.75
N GLN A 91 -16.28 7.32 8.47
CA GLN A 91 -15.23 7.56 7.50
C GLN A 91 -14.39 8.79 7.84
N ASP A 92 -15.03 9.84 8.31
CA ASP A 92 -14.33 11.08 8.72
C ASP A 92 -13.44 10.81 9.93
N GLU A 93 -13.96 10.18 10.98
CA GLU A 93 -13.19 9.80 12.17
C GLU A 93 -12.05 8.85 11.83
N LYS A 94 -12.33 7.80 11.03
CA LYS A 94 -11.29 6.88 10.53
C LYS A 94 -10.17 7.64 9.83
N THR A 95 -10.50 8.66 9.05
CA THR A 95 -9.50 9.44 8.32
C THR A 95 -8.61 10.24 9.27
N GLU A 96 -9.18 10.85 10.31
CA GLU A 96 -8.40 11.58 11.33
C GLU A 96 -7.53 10.64 12.18
N ILE A 97 -8.06 9.48 12.56
CA ILE A 97 -7.29 8.44 13.28
C ILE A 97 -6.15 7.90 12.39
N TYR A 98 -6.41 7.61 11.11
CA TYR A 98 -5.39 7.15 10.18
C TYR A 98 -4.22 8.13 10.06
N LYS A 99 -4.51 9.44 9.99
CA LYS A 99 -3.46 10.47 9.95
C LYS A 99 -2.54 10.41 11.18
N LYS A 100 -3.12 10.21 12.38
CA LYS A 100 -2.35 10.06 13.63
C LYS A 100 -1.54 8.77 13.64
N ILE A 101 -2.16 7.64 13.28
CA ILE A 101 -1.50 6.33 13.22
C ILE A 101 -0.29 6.37 12.28
N VAL A 102 -0.42 6.98 11.10
CA VAL A 102 0.70 7.12 10.15
C VAL A 102 1.85 7.91 10.77
N GLU A 103 1.57 8.97 11.52
CA GLU A 103 2.60 9.78 12.17
C GLU A 103 3.29 9.06 13.34
N GLU A 104 2.55 8.28 14.12
CA GLU A 104 3.00 7.74 15.41
C GLU A 104 3.49 6.29 15.30
N VAL A 105 2.92 5.51 14.39
CA VAL A 105 3.05 4.04 14.38
C VAL A 105 3.66 3.51 13.08
N ALA A 106 3.52 4.25 11.95
CA ALA A 106 4.01 3.76 10.67
C ALA A 106 5.54 3.60 10.70
N VAL A 107 6.00 2.39 10.39
CA VAL A 107 7.41 2.05 10.29
C VAL A 107 7.72 1.44 8.94
N ALA A 108 8.93 1.66 8.46
CA ALA A 108 9.40 1.06 7.23
C ALA A 108 9.48 -0.47 7.38
N ARG A 109 9.11 -1.20 6.33
CA ARG A 109 9.33 -2.64 6.28
C ARG A 109 10.82 -2.99 6.31
N PRO A 110 11.18 -4.21 6.78
CA PRO A 110 12.58 -4.61 6.94
C PRO A 110 13.40 -4.43 5.65
N GLY A 111 14.52 -3.73 5.76
CA GLY A 111 15.51 -3.56 4.70
C GLY A 111 15.20 -2.51 3.63
N VAL A 112 13.97 -2.01 3.51
CA VAL A 112 13.60 -1.10 2.40
C VAL A 112 14.40 0.20 2.42
N LEU A 113 14.53 0.85 3.60
CA LEU A 113 15.30 2.09 3.71
C LEU A 113 16.80 1.86 3.53
N ALA A 114 17.33 0.73 4.00
CA ALA A 114 18.74 0.39 3.80
C ALA A 114 19.07 0.17 2.31
N LEU A 115 18.22 -0.57 1.59
CA LEU A 115 18.37 -0.75 0.15
C LEU A 115 18.22 0.57 -0.62
N MET A 116 17.29 1.42 -0.20
CA MET A 116 17.11 2.76 -0.77
C MET A 116 18.35 3.63 -0.54
N ASP A 117 18.94 3.60 0.66
CA ASP A 117 20.17 4.35 0.98
C ASP A 117 21.37 3.85 0.16
N GLU A 118 21.53 2.53 -0.01
CA GLU A 118 22.55 1.96 -0.89
C GLU A 118 22.37 2.46 -2.35
N ALA A 119 21.13 2.47 -2.85
CA ALA A 119 20.84 2.94 -4.20
C ALA A 119 21.05 4.45 -4.38
N ILE A 120 20.66 5.26 -3.41
CA ILE A 120 20.90 6.73 -3.42
C ILE A 120 22.39 7.06 -3.37
N ALA A 121 23.19 6.23 -2.70
CA ALA A 121 24.64 6.45 -2.58
C ALA A 121 25.40 6.14 -3.87
N ASP A 122 24.81 5.39 -4.81
CA ASP A 122 25.42 5.06 -6.10
C ASP A 122 24.90 6.03 -7.19
N PRO A 123 25.76 6.93 -7.71
CA PRO A 123 25.34 7.94 -8.69
C PRO A 123 24.96 7.35 -10.06
N SER A 124 25.18 6.06 -10.29
CA SER A 124 24.76 5.36 -11.51
C SER A 124 23.33 4.82 -11.42
N ILE A 125 22.72 4.84 -10.24
CA ILE A 125 21.38 4.32 -9.97
C ILE A 125 20.40 5.46 -9.78
N ALA A 126 19.36 5.52 -10.61
CA ALA A 126 18.22 6.40 -10.40
C ALA A 126 17.18 5.73 -9.48
N VAL A 127 16.72 6.46 -8.47
CA VAL A 127 15.80 5.94 -7.45
C VAL A 127 14.47 6.68 -7.48
N GLY A 128 13.36 5.91 -7.42
CA GLY A 128 12.02 6.52 -7.40
C GLY A 128 11.01 5.72 -6.59
N ILE A 129 9.92 6.39 -6.20
CA ILE A 129 8.75 5.79 -5.56
C ILE A 129 7.51 6.03 -6.42
N CYS A 130 6.71 4.97 -6.66
CA CYS A 130 5.53 4.98 -7.51
C CYS A 130 4.35 4.32 -6.78
N SER A 131 3.44 5.10 -6.19
CA SER A 131 2.27 4.61 -5.44
C SER A 131 0.98 4.73 -6.22
N ALA A 132 0.02 3.82 -6.00
CA ALA A 132 -1.35 3.93 -6.50
C ALA A 132 -2.25 4.79 -5.60
N ALA A 133 -1.77 5.21 -4.42
CA ALA A 133 -2.49 6.04 -3.46
C ALA A 133 -2.74 7.46 -3.99
N THR A 134 -3.68 8.17 -3.37
CA THR A 134 -3.86 9.60 -3.62
C THR A 134 -2.61 10.39 -3.21
N LYS A 135 -2.36 11.51 -3.86
CA LYS A 135 -1.18 12.33 -3.59
C LYS A 135 -1.08 12.72 -2.11
N ALA A 136 -2.17 13.16 -1.50
CA ALA A 136 -2.19 13.54 -0.09
C ALA A 136 -1.86 12.38 0.86
N GLY A 137 -2.39 11.18 0.59
CA GLY A 137 -2.10 9.97 1.37
C GLY A 137 -0.64 9.53 1.20
N PHE A 138 -0.17 9.51 -0.03
CA PHE A 138 1.21 9.18 -0.38
C PHE A 138 2.23 10.12 0.28
N GLU A 139 2.07 11.44 0.12
CA GLU A 139 2.97 12.44 0.71
C GLU A 139 3.06 12.28 2.23
N LYS A 140 1.94 12.02 2.90
CA LYS A 140 1.93 11.82 4.34
C LYS A 140 2.76 10.61 4.77
N VAL A 141 2.55 9.47 4.11
CA VAL A 141 3.27 8.22 4.42
C VAL A 141 4.77 8.38 4.15
N VAL A 142 5.16 8.87 2.96
CA VAL A 142 6.58 8.95 2.62
C VAL A 142 7.33 10.00 3.44
N ASN A 143 6.70 11.13 3.79
CA ASN A 143 7.33 12.12 4.68
C ASN A 143 7.56 11.55 6.09
N SER A 144 6.62 10.79 6.63
CA SER A 144 6.75 10.17 7.95
C SER A 144 7.79 9.05 7.98
N VAL A 145 7.81 8.18 6.96
CA VAL A 145 8.56 6.91 7.00
C VAL A 145 9.89 6.98 6.24
N VAL A 146 9.91 7.57 5.05
CA VAL A 146 11.13 7.72 4.23
C VAL A 146 11.96 8.91 4.72
N GLY A 147 11.28 10.00 5.05
CA GLY A 147 11.87 11.23 5.56
C GLY A 147 12.34 12.19 4.46
N VAL A 148 12.25 13.47 4.76
CA VAL A 148 12.51 14.57 3.81
C VAL A 148 13.91 14.50 3.20
N GLU A 149 14.91 14.07 3.99
CA GLU A 149 16.30 13.98 3.51
C GLU A 149 16.46 12.97 2.38
N ARG A 150 15.86 11.75 2.50
CA ARG A 150 15.90 10.75 1.43
C ARG A 150 15.06 11.19 0.24
N LEU A 151 13.84 11.70 0.52
CA LEU A 151 12.92 12.16 -0.54
C LEU A 151 13.54 13.21 -1.44
N SER A 152 14.37 14.12 -0.89
CA SER A 152 15.07 15.16 -1.66
C SER A 152 16.16 14.63 -2.60
N LYS A 153 16.57 13.37 -2.43
CA LYS A 153 17.60 12.69 -3.23
C LYS A 153 17.01 11.73 -4.26
N LEU A 154 15.69 11.58 -4.29
CA LEU A 154 15.02 10.70 -5.25
C LEU A 154 14.81 11.40 -6.59
N ASP A 155 15.02 10.67 -7.67
CA ASP A 155 14.84 11.17 -9.04
C ASP A 155 13.37 11.23 -9.46
N VAL A 156 12.54 10.34 -8.88
CA VAL A 156 11.12 10.24 -9.22
C VAL A 156 10.25 9.99 -7.99
N LEU A 157 9.22 10.82 -7.85
CA LEU A 157 8.10 10.61 -6.93
C LEU A 157 6.80 10.70 -7.73
N MET A 158 5.98 9.64 -7.71
CA MET A 158 4.70 9.59 -8.40
C MET A 158 3.62 8.96 -7.52
N ALA A 159 2.48 9.65 -7.45
CA ALA A 159 1.27 9.19 -6.79
C ALA A 159 0.22 8.73 -7.82
N GLY A 160 -0.84 8.07 -7.35
CA GLY A 160 -1.93 7.61 -8.20
C GLY A 160 -2.72 8.73 -8.88
N ASP A 161 -2.63 9.96 -8.38
CA ASP A 161 -3.27 11.13 -9.00
C ASP A 161 -2.43 11.74 -10.13
N ASP A 162 -1.18 11.32 -10.29
CA ASP A 162 -0.31 11.74 -11.40
C ASP A 162 -0.55 10.94 -12.69
N VAL A 163 -1.42 9.93 -12.65
CA VAL A 163 -1.73 9.05 -13.79
C VAL A 163 -3.23 8.94 -14.05
N THR A 164 -3.59 8.83 -15.32
CA THR A 164 -4.98 8.64 -15.76
C THR A 164 -5.46 7.19 -15.62
N ARG A 165 -4.55 6.24 -15.61
CA ARG A 165 -4.82 4.81 -15.42
C ARG A 165 -3.90 4.28 -14.32
N LYS A 166 -4.53 3.73 -13.28
CA LYS A 166 -3.82 3.16 -12.12
C LYS A 166 -3.38 1.72 -12.40
N LYS A 167 -2.43 1.20 -11.61
CA LYS A 167 -2.05 -0.21 -11.59
C LYS A 167 -3.34 -1.08 -11.57
N PRO A 168 -3.43 -2.14 -12.37
CA PRO A 168 -2.36 -2.86 -13.08
C PRO A 168 -1.92 -2.27 -14.43
N ASP A 169 -2.44 -1.10 -14.84
CA ASP A 169 -1.93 -0.41 -16.05
C ASP A 169 -0.47 0.02 -15.81
N PRO A 170 0.45 -0.21 -16.79
CA PRO A 170 1.87 0.09 -16.62
C PRO A 170 2.21 1.58 -16.66
N LEU A 171 1.23 2.46 -16.84
CA LEU A 171 1.44 3.89 -17.11
C LEU A 171 2.36 4.56 -16.09
N ILE A 172 2.16 4.29 -14.78
CA ILE A 172 2.96 4.94 -13.74
C ILE A 172 4.46 4.58 -13.84
N TYR A 173 4.76 3.31 -14.12
CA TYR A 173 6.15 2.85 -14.27
C TYR A 173 6.77 3.34 -15.58
N ASN A 174 6.02 3.36 -16.67
CA ASN A 174 6.47 3.94 -17.93
C ASN A 174 6.80 5.42 -17.79
N LEU A 175 5.94 6.21 -17.15
CA LEU A 175 6.20 7.64 -16.91
C LEU A 175 7.39 7.86 -15.96
N ALA A 176 7.54 7.02 -14.94
CA ALA A 176 8.70 7.08 -14.05
C ALA A 176 10.01 6.79 -14.82
N ARG A 177 10.02 5.74 -15.64
CA ARG A 177 11.14 5.41 -16.53
C ARG A 177 11.48 6.56 -17.50
N ASP A 178 10.47 7.14 -18.12
CA ASP A 178 10.66 8.22 -19.08
C ASP A 178 11.29 9.46 -18.42
N LYS A 179 10.94 9.73 -17.15
CA LYS A 179 11.57 10.82 -16.37
C LYS A 179 13.07 10.60 -16.13
N VAL A 180 13.49 9.36 -15.90
CA VAL A 180 14.91 9.04 -15.68
C VAL A 180 15.66 8.73 -16.99
N GLY A 181 14.96 8.57 -18.10
CA GLY A 181 15.56 8.39 -19.44
C GLY A 181 16.26 7.03 -19.63
N LEU A 182 15.84 5.98 -18.91
CA LEU A 182 16.44 4.66 -18.99
C LEU A 182 15.58 3.68 -19.80
N PRO A 183 16.16 2.67 -20.48
CA PRO A 183 15.40 1.61 -21.11
C PRO A 183 14.75 0.70 -20.04
N ALA A 184 13.60 0.10 -20.36
CA ALA A 184 12.87 -0.77 -19.42
C ALA A 184 13.73 -1.95 -18.92
N SER A 185 14.58 -2.52 -19.77
CA SER A 185 15.48 -3.60 -19.41
C SER A 185 16.51 -3.27 -18.31
N LYS A 186 16.75 -1.98 -18.05
CA LYS A 186 17.62 -1.50 -16.97
C LYS A 186 16.85 -1.09 -15.72
N CYS A 187 15.54 -1.22 -15.74
CA CYS A 187 14.67 -0.83 -14.63
C CYS A 187 14.27 -2.05 -13.79
N LEU A 188 14.28 -1.87 -12.48
CA LEU A 188 13.77 -2.81 -11.50
C LEU A 188 12.64 -2.16 -10.71
N VAL A 189 11.53 -2.87 -10.59
CA VAL A 189 10.41 -2.51 -9.72
C VAL A 189 10.46 -3.41 -8.48
N VAL A 190 10.22 -2.85 -7.31
CA VAL A 190 10.00 -3.58 -6.06
C VAL A 190 8.53 -3.42 -5.70
N GLU A 191 7.82 -4.54 -5.57
CA GLU A 191 6.37 -4.60 -5.39
C GLU A 191 5.98 -5.66 -4.35
N ASP A 192 4.71 -5.60 -3.88
CA ASP A 192 4.16 -6.56 -2.93
C ASP A 192 2.97 -7.36 -3.49
N SER A 193 2.36 -6.89 -4.57
CA SER A 193 1.04 -7.32 -5.05
C SER A 193 1.03 -7.79 -6.50
N ILE A 194 0.05 -8.65 -6.84
CA ILE A 194 -0.20 -9.08 -8.23
C ILE A 194 -0.58 -7.88 -9.12
N VAL A 195 -1.30 -6.91 -8.57
CA VAL A 195 -1.70 -5.70 -9.31
C VAL A 195 -0.49 -4.88 -9.71
N GLY A 196 0.45 -4.67 -8.78
CA GLY A 196 1.68 -3.96 -9.05
C GLY A 196 2.64 -4.76 -9.93
N LEU A 197 2.75 -6.07 -9.72
CA LEU A 197 3.52 -6.95 -10.59
C LEU A 197 3.07 -6.88 -12.05
N ARG A 198 1.76 -6.97 -12.30
CA ARG A 198 1.21 -6.83 -13.66
C ARG A 198 1.53 -5.49 -14.30
N ALA A 199 1.55 -4.41 -13.50
CA ALA A 199 1.96 -3.11 -13.99
C ALA A 199 3.46 -3.06 -14.37
N ALA A 200 4.34 -3.69 -13.56
CA ALA A 200 5.77 -3.78 -13.85
C ALA A 200 6.06 -4.63 -15.09
N VAL A 201 5.44 -5.82 -15.19
CA VAL A 201 5.54 -6.71 -16.36
C VAL A 201 5.00 -6.03 -17.62
N GLY A 202 3.86 -5.34 -17.52
CA GLY A 202 3.29 -4.57 -18.63
C GLY A 202 4.15 -3.38 -19.07
N ALA A 203 5.09 -2.93 -18.23
CA ALA A 203 6.11 -1.93 -18.55
C ALA A 203 7.43 -2.54 -19.06
N ASP A 204 7.50 -3.85 -19.27
CA ASP A 204 8.69 -4.62 -19.66
C ASP A 204 9.86 -4.48 -18.66
N MET A 205 9.58 -4.29 -17.37
CA MET A 205 10.57 -4.12 -16.31
C MET A 205 10.69 -5.37 -15.46
N ALA A 206 11.91 -5.64 -14.96
CA ALA A 206 12.11 -6.66 -13.94
C ALA A 206 11.35 -6.28 -12.66
N CYS A 207 10.82 -7.29 -11.95
CA CYS A 207 10.06 -7.08 -10.72
C CYS A 207 10.54 -8.02 -9.61
N LEU A 208 11.01 -7.42 -8.51
CA LEU A 208 11.28 -8.10 -7.24
C LEU A 208 10.05 -7.97 -6.36
N ILE A 209 9.51 -9.10 -5.93
CA ILE A 209 8.33 -9.13 -5.05
C ILE A 209 8.74 -9.36 -3.60
N THR A 210 8.19 -8.57 -2.71
CA THR A 210 8.24 -8.73 -1.25
C THR A 210 6.82 -8.72 -0.68
N PRO A 211 6.10 -9.87 -0.71
CA PRO A 211 4.68 -9.90 -0.37
C PRO A 211 4.44 -9.55 1.09
N CYS A 212 3.29 -8.96 1.39
CA CYS A 212 2.84 -8.71 2.75
C CYS A 212 1.34 -8.94 2.88
N GLY A 213 0.84 -9.06 4.11
CA GLY A 213 -0.58 -9.21 4.41
C GLY A 213 -1.25 -10.31 3.59
N SER A 214 -2.35 -9.99 2.94
CA SER A 214 -3.15 -10.91 2.13
C SER A 214 -2.49 -11.36 0.83
N ASN A 215 -1.39 -10.73 0.42
CA ASN A 215 -0.64 -11.11 -0.79
C ASN A 215 0.29 -12.32 -0.56
N ILE A 216 0.55 -12.70 0.71
CA ILE A 216 1.41 -13.84 1.03
C ILE A 216 0.79 -15.13 0.48
N GLY A 217 1.58 -15.88 -0.31
CA GLY A 217 1.16 -17.16 -0.91
C GLY A 217 0.52 -17.03 -2.30
N ALA A 218 0.40 -15.83 -2.87
CA ALA A 218 0.00 -15.66 -4.26
C ALA A 218 1.05 -16.21 -5.23
N ASP A 219 0.63 -16.65 -6.41
CA ASP A 219 1.54 -17.19 -7.45
C ASP A 219 2.21 -16.06 -8.25
N PHE A 220 3.12 -15.34 -7.60
CA PHE A 220 3.87 -14.26 -8.25
C PHE A 220 4.77 -14.74 -9.39
N MET A 221 5.37 -15.94 -9.24
CA MET A 221 6.26 -16.45 -10.27
C MET A 221 5.48 -16.82 -11.54
N GLY A 222 4.29 -17.40 -11.40
CA GLY A 222 3.39 -17.67 -12.52
C GLY A 222 2.87 -16.41 -13.21
N GLU A 223 2.80 -15.29 -12.49
CA GLU A 223 2.42 -13.97 -13.02
C GLU A 223 3.61 -13.15 -13.60
N GLY A 224 4.82 -13.71 -13.60
CA GLY A 224 6.00 -13.13 -14.26
C GLY A 224 6.93 -12.33 -13.35
N ALA A 225 6.88 -12.54 -12.03
CA ALA A 225 7.87 -11.96 -11.15
C ALA A 225 9.29 -12.46 -11.48
N SER A 226 10.27 -11.58 -11.43
CA SER A 226 11.68 -11.94 -11.63
C SER A 226 12.25 -12.67 -10.42
N LYS A 227 11.81 -12.29 -9.22
CA LYS A 227 12.18 -12.91 -7.95
C LYS A 227 11.15 -12.59 -6.86
N VAL A 228 11.01 -13.50 -5.91
CA VAL A 228 10.20 -13.30 -4.68
C VAL A 228 11.09 -13.47 -3.47
N VAL A 229 11.04 -12.53 -2.53
CA VAL A 229 11.73 -12.58 -1.23
C VAL A 229 10.75 -12.28 -0.11
N ASN A 230 10.98 -12.78 1.10
CA ASN A 230 10.08 -12.53 2.23
C ASN A 230 10.06 -11.04 2.65
N ASP A 231 11.25 -10.44 2.69
CA ASP A 231 11.47 -9.02 2.96
C ASP A 231 12.80 -8.56 2.33
N LEU A 232 13.14 -7.29 2.47
CA LEU A 232 14.36 -6.71 1.92
C LEU A 232 15.53 -6.68 2.92
N GLY A 233 15.39 -7.27 4.12
CA GLY A 233 16.39 -7.20 5.18
C GLY A 233 17.77 -7.78 4.81
N ALA A 234 17.78 -8.81 3.97
CA ALA A 234 19.01 -9.43 3.47
C ALA A 234 19.39 -8.98 2.04
N VAL A 235 18.53 -8.19 1.37
CA VAL A 235 18.76 -7.77 -0.02
C VAL A 235 19.77 -6.63 -0.05
N LYS A 236 20.78 -6.75 -0.92
CA LYS A 236 21.80 -5.73 -1.18
C LYS A 236 21.72 -5.23 -2.61
N LEU A 237 22.07 -3.96 -2.83
CA LEU A 237 22.11 -3.39 -4.17
C LEU A 237 22.95 -4.22 -5.15
N ALA A 238 24.13 -4.70 -4.72
CA ALA A 238 25.01 -5.53 -5.53
C ALA A 238 24.42 -6.89 -5.95
N MET A 239 23.38 -7.39 -5.24
CA MET A 239 22.64 -8.60 -5.66
C MET A 239 21.67 -8.30 -6.79
N LEU A 240 21.18 -7.06 -6.87
CA LEU A 240 20.21 -6.60 -7.86
C LEU A 240 20.88 -5.98 -9.10
N PHE A 241 22.04 -5.35 -8.89
CA PHE A 241 22.85 -4.70 -9.92
C PHE A 241 24.33 -5.04 -9.67
N PRO A 242 24.75 -6.29 -9.95
CA PRO A 242 26.15 -6.68 -9.81
C PRO A 242 27.03 -5.89 -10.79
N GLU A 243 28.31 -5.73 -10.42
CA GLU A 243 29.27 -4.99 -11.24
C GLU A 243 29.35 -5.57 -12.65
N GLY A 244 29.20 -4.71 -13.65
CA GLY A 244 29.22 -5.09 -15.08
C GLY A 244 27.91 -5.66 -15.62
N ALA A 245 26.86 -5.80 -14.81
CA ALA A 245 25.54 -6.21 -15.30
C ALA A 245 24.86 -5.07 -16.08
N GLU A 246 24.36 -5.37 -17.26
CA GLU A 246 23.60 -4.39 -18.06
C GLU A 246 22.13 -4.32 -17.68
N THR A 247 21.61 -5.32 -17.01
CA THR A 247 20.21 -5.46 -16.57
C THR A 247 20.15 -5.92 -15.11
N PRO A 248 19.03 -5.72 -14.40
CA PRO A 248 18.85 -6.27 -13.07
C PRO A 248 19.11 -7.79 -13.05
N ALA A 249 19.85 -8.23 -12.04
CA ALA A 249 20.10 -9.62 -11.73
C ALA A 249 19.57 -9.92 -10.31
N PHE A 250 19.65 -11.18 -9.89
CA PHE A 250 19.13 -11.58 -8.57
C PHE A 250 20.10 -12.56 -7.92
N ASP A 251 21.38 -12.19 -7.95
CA ASP A 251 22.48 -13.02 -7.51
C ASP A 251 22.46 -13.25 -5.99
N GLY A 252 22.34 -14.50 -5.59
CA GLY A 252 22.31 -14.88 -4.17
C GLY A 252 20.98 -14.66 -3.45
N LEU A 253 19.89 -14.30 -4.17
CA LEU A 253 18.55 -14.18 -3.62
C LEU A 253 17.71 -15.45 -3.74
#